data_ae2eaa07ee4ab6405b8c4df16827e985
#
_entry.id   ae2eaa07ee4ab6405b8c4df16827e985
#
_cell.length_a   1.000
_cell.length_b   1.000
_cell.length_c   1.000
_cell.angle_alpha   90.00
_cell.angle_beta   90.00
_cell.angle_gamma   90.00
#
_symmetry.space_group_name_H-M   'P 1'
#
loop_
_entity.id
_entity.type
_entity.pdbx_description
1 polymer ?
#
loop_
_entity_poly.entity_id
_entity_poly.type
_entity_poly.pdbx_seq_one_letter_code
_entity_poly.pdbx_strand_id
1 'polypeptide(L)'
;MGIDFRGGASMEVSKPAGQTIELDQVREVVNGLNLGDVQIQGIARRDSNVNDGSTAIVRFQIPDGRDQTQVVQQVEAAISGAVGEVAYSGVSVVGSKVSGELFTSGLMALGVAVLLMFLYIWFRFEPQFGFGAVIGLLHDVILTFGLIVLFRLEFSLNMVA
;
A
#
# COMPACT_ATOMS: atom_id res chain seq x y z
N MET A 1 5.09 6.60 0.42
CA MET A 1 5.34 5.16 0.70
C MET A 1 4.03 4.58 1.18
N GLY A 2 3.57 3.46 0.58
CA GLY A 2 2.35 2.78 0.98
C GLY A 2 2.41 2.21 2.42
N ILE A 3 1.25 1.80 2.94
CA ILE A 3 1.12 1.21 4.29
C ILE A 3 1.97 -0.05 4.47
N ASP A 4 2.31 -0.74 3.37
CA ASP A 4 3.12 -1.96 3.36
C ASP A 4 4.53 -1.74 3.94
N PHE A 5 5.05 -0.51 3.86
CA PHE A 5 6.40 -0.17 4.32
C PHE A 5 6.44 0.65 5.62
N ARG A 6 5.30 1.22 6.05
CA ARG A 6 5.21 2.02 7.28
C ARG A 6 4.39 1.36 8.37
N GLY A 7 3.73 0.26 8.05
CA GLY A 7 2.70 -0.32 8.89
C GLY A 7 1.39 0.47 8.81
N GLY A 8 0.28 -0.22 8.93
CA GLY A 8 -1.02 0.39 8.85
C GLY A 8 -2.12 -0.65 8.72
N ALA A 9 -3.35 -0.17 8.56
CA ALA A 9 -4.50 -0.99 8.30
C ALA A 9 -5.18 -0.60 6.99
N SER A 10 -5.75 -1.60 6.34
CA SER A 10 -6.65 -1.44 5.21
C SER A 10 -7.94 -2.12 5.56
N MET A 11 -9.06 -1.43 5.42
CA MET A 11 -10.39 -1.98 5.62
C MET A 11 -11.28 -1.65 4.44
N GLU A 12 -12.13 -2.59 4.10
CA GLU A 12 -13.18 -2.39 3.12
C GLU A 12 -14.48 -2.06 3.86
N VAL A 13 -15.07 -0.94 3.51
CA VAL A 13 -16.33 -0.43 4.07
C VAL A 13 -17.38 -0.52 2.99
N SER A 14 -18.49 -1.18 3.25
CA SER A 14 -19.59 -1.32 2.30
C SER A 14 -20.93 -0.96 2.91
N LYS A 15 -21.78 -0.30 2.10
CA LYS A 15 -23.19 -0.06 2.40
C LYS A 15 -24.09 -1.05 1.65
N PRO A 16 -25.33 -1.24 2.09
CA PRO A 16 -26.34 -1.97 1.35
C PRO A 16 -26.51 -1.38 -0.05
N ALA A 17 -26.84 -2.24 -1.03
CA ALA A 17 -27.04 -1.82 -2.41
C ALA A 17 -28.05 -0.67 -2.53
N GLY A 18 -27.66 0.36 -3.28
CA GLY A 18 -28.47 1.58 -3.49
C GLY A 18 -28.17 2.72 -2.51
N GLN A 19 -27.23 2.56 -1.58
CA GLN A 19 -26.75 3.64 -0.71
C GLN A 19 -25.30 3.97 -1.05
N THR A 20 -25.01 5.25 -1.30
CA THR A 20 -23.66 5.73 -1.63
C THR A 20 -22.89 6.07 -0.34
N ILE A 21 -21.59 5.81 -0.33
CA ILE A 21 -20.68 6.25 0.72
C ILE A 21 -20.13 7.63 0.33
N GLU A 22 -20.37 8.64 1.16
CA GLU A 22 -19.79 9.96 1.01
C GLU A 22 -18.31 9.93 1.41
N LEU A 23 -17.42 9.76 0.42
CA LEU A 23 -15.98 9.61 0.65
C LEU A 23 -15.36 10.79 1.39
N ASP A 24 -15.90 12.00 1.18
CA ASP A 24 -15.39 13.21 1.82
C ASP A 24 -15.72 13.23 3.31
N GLN A 25 -16.90 12.77 3.72
CA GLN A 25 -17.26 12.62 5.12
C GLN A 25 -16.38 11.57 5.82
N VAL A 26 -16.17 10.43 5.18
CA VAL A 26 -15.26 9.40 5.72
C VAL A 26 -13.84 9.96 5.87
N ARG A 27 -13.37 10.71 4.87
CA ARG A 27 -12.04 11.33 4.92
C ARG A 27 -11.89 12.34 6.05
N GLU A 28 -12.88 13.20 6.24
CA GLU A 28 -12.88 14.21 7.30
C GLU A 28 -12.82 13.57 8.69
N VAL A 29 -13.65 12.55 8.92
CA VAL A 29 -13.75 11.87 10.21
C VAL A 29 -12.49 11.07 10.53
N VAL A 30 -11.94 10.33 9.55
CA VAL A 30 -10.73 9.54 9.76
C VAL A 30 -9.49 10.43 9.91
N ASN A 31 -9.41 11.55 9.17
CA ASN A 31 -8.34 12.54 9.36
C ASN A 31 -8.39 13.20 10.75
N GLY A 32 -9.59 13.39 11.30
CA GLY A 32 -9.79 13.91 12.66
C GLY A 32 -9.16 13.04 13.76
N LEU A 33 -8.92 11.75 13.49
CA LEU A 33 -8.28 10.83 14.44
C LEU A 33 -6.74 10.96 14.50
N ASN A 34 -6.14 11.80 13.66
CA ASN A 34 -4.68 12.04 13.61
C ASN A 34 -3.87 10.73 13.46
N LEU A 35 -4.31 9.84 12.57
CA LEU A 35 -3.68 8.54 12.30
C LEU A 35 -2.55 8.60 11.26
N GLY A 36 -2.14 9.81 10.84
CA GLY A 36 -1.12 9.99 9.81
C GLY A 36 -1.72 10.05 8.41
N ASP A 37 -1.10 9.35 7.46
CA ASP A 37 -1.54 9.34 6.06
C ASP A 37 -2.79 8.48 5.90
N VAL A 38 -3.87 9.09 5.45
CA VAL A 38 -5.17 8.43 5.26
C VAL A 38 -5.52 8.47 3.77
N GLN A 39 -5.79 7.30 3.22
CA GLN A 39 -6.18 7.15 1.83
C GLN A 39 -7.53 6.46 1.73
N ILE A 40 -8.44 7.05 0.99
CA ILE A 40 -9.77 6.53 0.77
C ILE A 40 -10.03 6.43 -0.72
N GLN A 41 -10.38 5.24 -1.17
CA GLN A 41 -10.69 4.95 -2.57
C GLN A 41 -12.06 4.30 -2.66
N GLY A 42 -12.95 4.89 -3.45
CA GLY A 42 -14.19 4.24 -3.83
C GLY A 42 -13.92 3.09 -4.81
N ILE A 43 -14.55 1.95 -4.60
CA ILE A 43 -14.45 0.81 -5.50
C ILE A 43 -15.82 0.55 -6.12
N ALA A 44 -15.81 0.31 -7.43
CA ALA A 44 -16.97 -0.26 -8.10
C ALA A 44 -17.06 -1.76 -7.78
N ARG A 45 -18.20 -2.20 -7.24
CA ARG A 45 -18.44 -3.60 -6.98
C ARG A 45 -18.49 -4.36 -8.31
N ARG A 46 -17.67 -5.40 -8.43
CA ARG A 46 -17.53 -6.16 -9.70
C ARG A 46 -18.80 -6.94 -10.10
N ASP A 47 -19.70 -7.16 -9.15
CA ASP A 47 -20.97 -7.90 -9.35
C ASP A 47 -22.16 -7.04 -9.78
N SER A 48 -22.01 -5.73 -9.78
CA SER A 48 -23.05 -4.81 -10.26
C SER A 48 -22.51 -4.03 -11.45
N ASN A 49 -23.22 -4.07 -12.58
CA ASN A 49 -22.91 -3.25 -13.76
C ASN A 49 -23.07 -1.74 -13.52
N VAL A 50 -23.11 -1.31 -12.26
CA VAL A 50 -23.29 0.07 -11.81
C VAL A 50 -22.20 0.39 -10.82
N ASN A 51 -21.43 1.44 -11.10
CA ASN A 51 -20.58 2.12 -10.11
C ASN A 51 -21.50 2.82 -9.11
N ASP A 52 -21.99 2.09 -8.12
CA ASP A 52 -22.99 2.63 -7.17
C ASP A 52 -22.35 3.37 -5.97
N GLY A 53 -21.01 3.42 -5.91
CA GLY A 53 -20.31 4.09 -4.80
C GLY A 53 -20.58 3.48 -3.43
N SER A 54 -21.09 2.25 -3.37
CA SER A 54 -21.47 1.58 -2.13
C SER A 54 -20.31 0.95 -1.37
N THR A 55 -19.12 0.93 -1.96
CA THR A 55 -17.93 0.30 -1.36
C THR A 55 -16.73 1.24 -1.43
N ALA A 56 -16.01 1.34 -0.34
CA ALA A 56 -14.77 2.12 -0.24
C ALA A 56 -13.68 1.32 0.49
N ILE A 57 -12.44 1.46 0.03
CA ILE A 57 -11.27 1.02 0.80
C ILE A 57 -10.73 2.22 1.56
N VAL A 58 -10.60 2.04 2.87
CA VAL A 58 -9.98 2.99 3.77
C VAL A 58 -8.64 2.44 4.22
N ARG A 59 -7.56 3.16 3.93
CA ARG A 59 -6.20 2.84 4.37
C ARG A 59 -5.71 3.93 5.29
N PHE A 60 -5.16 3.55 6.42
CA PHE A 60 -4.63 4.49 7.42
C PHE A 60 -3.41 3.91 8.10
N GLN A 61 -2.54 4.78 8.59
CA GLN A 61 -1.37 4.37 9.36
C GLN A 61 -1.76 4.13 10.81
N ILE A 62 -1.09 3.16 11.43
CA ILE A 62 -1.20 2.92 12.87
C ILE A 62 0.07 3.51 13.49
N PRO A 63 -0.04 4.56 14.34
CA PRO A 63 1.10 5.15 15.01
C PRO A 63 1.82 4.13 15.90
N ASP A 64 3.14 4.19 15.92
CA ASP A 64 3.96 3.32 16.77
C ASP A 64 3.55 3.46 18.23
N GLY A 65 3.37 2.31 18.89
CA GLY A 65 3.00 2.25 20.31
C GLY A 65 1.49 2.28 20.60
N ARG A 66 0.64 2.43 19.58
CA ARG A 66 -0.82 2.23 19.74
C ARG A 66 -1.21 0.77 19.48
N ASP A 67 -2.18 0.30 20.25
CA ASP A 67 -2.76 -1.01 20.02
C ASP A 67 -3.53 -1.03 18.70
N GLN A 68 -3.17 -1.96 17.81
CA GLN A 68 -3.73 -2.08 16.47
C GLN A 68 -5.24 -2.29 16.51
N THR A 69 -5.70 -3.13 17.44
CA THR A 69 -7.12 -3.45 17.58
C THR A 69 -7.93 -2.23 18.03
N GLN A 70 -7.39 -1.45 18.97
CA GLN A 70 -8.04 -0.24 19.44
C GLN A 70 -8.15 0.82 18.36
N VAL A 71 -7.10 1.00 17.55
CA VAL A 71 -7.11 1.98 16.44
C VAL A 71 -8.13 1.58 15.39
N VAL A 72 -8.19 0.30 15.02
CA VAL A 72 -9.19 -0.21 14.07
C VAL A 72 -10.61 0.04 14.61
N GLN A 73 -10.89 -0.31 15.87
CA GLN A 73 -12.20 -0.07 16.49
C GLN A 73 -12.58 1.43 16.56
N GLN A 74 -11.60 2.31 16.82
CA GLN A 74 -11.84 3.76 16.81
C GLN A 74 -12.21 4.25 15.40
N VAL A 75 -11.56 3.75 14.37
CA VAL A 75 -11.87 4.10 12.98
C VAL A 75 -13.25 3.56 12.58
N GLU A 76 -13.57 2.31 12.93
CA GLU A 76 -14.89 1.72 12.70
C GLU A 76 -16.00 2.53 13.37
N ALA A 77 -15.82 2.88 14.64
CA ALA A 77 -16.80 3.69 15.39
C ALA A 77 -16.97 5.08 14.78
N ALA A 78 -15.89 5.71 14.35
CA ALA A 78 -15.90 7.02 13.72
C ALA A 78 -16.62 7.01 12.36
N ILE A 79 -16.35 6.01 11.52
CA ILE A 79 -17.01 5.84 10.23
C ILE A 79 -18.50 5.52 10.42
N SER A 80 -18.85 4.60 11.32
CA SER A 80 -20.27 4.27 11.63
C SER A 80 -21.03 5.48 12.13
N GLY A 81 -20.40 6.34 12.93
CA GLY A 81 -21.02 7.58 13.42
C GLY A 81 -21.26 8.62 12.32
N ALA A 82 -20.43 8.67 11.29
CA ALA A 82 -20.54 9.64 10.22
C ALA A 82 -21.46 9.20 9.07
N VAL A 83 -21.36 7.92 8.69
CA VAL A 83 -21.96 7.40 7.44
C VAL A 83 -23.15 6.47 7.73
N GLY A 84 -23.40 6.12 9.01
CA GLY A 84 -24.45 5.21 9.45
C GLY A 84 -24.01 3.74 9.43
N GLU A 85 -24.96 2.82 9.40
CA GLU A 85 -24.66 1.38 9.39
C GLU A 85 -23.91 0.99 8.11
N VAL A 86 -22.72 0.45 8.30
CA VAL A 86 -21.84 -0.06 7.25
C VAL A 86 -21.33 -1.45 7.63
N ALA A 87 -21.11 -2.29 6.64
CA ALA A 87 -20.46 -3.57 6.83
C ALA A 87 -18.94 -3.39 6.61
N TYR A 88 -18.16 -3.89 7.54
CA TYR A 88 -16.69 -3.93 7.43
C TYR A 88 -16.25 -5.30 6.96
N SER A 89 -15.42 -5.33 5.93
CA SER A 89 -14.85 -6.57 5.40
C SER A 89 -13.39 -6.37 5.02
N GLY A 90 -12.65 -7.46 4.91
CA GLY A 90 -11.28 -7.42 4.44
C GLY A 90 -10.33 -6.58 5.31
N VAL A 91 -10.52 -6.55 6.64
CA VAL A 91 -9.61 -5.83 7.54
C VAL A 91 -8.27 -6.51 7.53
N SER A 92 -7.27 -5.84 6.98
CA SER A 92 -5.87 -6.29 6.94
C SER A 92 -5.00 -5.29 7.70
N VAL A 93 -4.27 -5.79 8.68
CA VAL A 93 -3.39 -4.97 9.51
C VAL A 93 -1.95 -5.44 9.33
N VAL A 94 -1.05 -4.53 8.97
CA VAL A 94 0.38 -4.79 8.84
C VAL A 94 1.12 -3.96 9.88
N GLY A 95 1.75 -4.63 10.84
CA GLY A 95 2.54 -3.96 11.87
C GLY A 95 3.80 -3.29 11.28
N SER A 96 4.24 -2.19 11.87
CA SER A 96 5.45 -1.46 11.47
C SER A 96 6.71 -2.35 11.48
N LYS A 97 6.81 -3.24 12.45
CA LYS A 97 7.93 -4.20 12.55
C LYS A 97 7.96 -5.17 11.36
N VAL A 98 6.80 -5.72 10.99
CA VAL A 98 6.67 -6.64 9.85
C VAL A 98 6.99 -5.93 8.55
N SER A 99 6.54 -4.68 8.39
CA SER A 99 6.86 -3.85 7.23
C SER A 99 8.36 -3.60 7.08
N GLY A 100 9.06 -3.31 8.18
CA GLY A 100 10.51 -3.13 8.17
C GLY A 100 11.27 -4.41 7.81
N GLU A 101 10.85 -5.55 8.33
CA GLU A 101 11.43 -6.86 8.01
C GLU A 101 11.20 -7.23 6.54
N LEU A 102 10.00 -6.98 6.00
CA LEU A 102 9.68 -7.20 4.59
C LEU A 102 10.54 -6.33 3.67
N PHE A 103 10.72 -5.06 4.01
CA PHE A 103 11.56 -4.15 3.23
C PHE A 103 13.01 -4.62 3.20
N THR A 104 13.58 -4.95 4.37
CA THR A 104 14.98 -5.41 4.47
C THR A 104 15.18 -6.73 3.73
N SER A 105 14.27 -7.68 3.92
CA SER A 105 14.32 -8.98 3.24
C SER A 105 14.15 -8.85 1.73
N GLY A 106 13.25 -7.97 1.28
CA GLY A 106 13.07 -7.67 -0.14
C GLY A 106 14.32 -7.05 -0.76
N LEU A 107 14.96 -6.10 -0.09
CA LEU A 107 16.19 -5.46 -0.56
C LEU A 107 17.36 -6.47 -0.61
N MET A 108 17.47 -7.34 0.40
CA MET A 108 18.46 -8.42 0.40
C MET A 108 18.24 -9.40 -0.75
N ALA A 109 16.99 -9.86 -0.93
CA ALA A 109 16.65 -10.78 -2.02
C ALA A 109 16.96 -10.17 -3.40
N LEU A 110 16.63 -8.90 -3.60
CA LEU A 110 16.96 -8.16 -4.82
C LEU A 110 18.48 -8.10 -5.03
N GLY A 111 19.25 -7.76 -4.00
CA GLY A 111 20.71 -7.70 -4.07
C GLY A 111 21.34 -9.06 -4.44
N VAL A 112 20.85 -10.14 -3.82
CA VAL A 112 21.31 -11.51 -4.14
C VAL A 112 20.93 -11.88 -5.58
N ALA A 113 19.73 -11.58 -6.04
CA ALA A 113 19.28 -11.85 -7.39
C ALA A 113 20.15 -11.14 -8.43
N VAL A 114 20.46 -9.84 -8.23
CA VAL A 114 21.33 -9.07 -9.09
C VAL A 114 22.75 -9.63 -9.11
N LEU A 115 23.29 -10.02 -7.94
CA LEU A 115 24.60 -10.64 -7.84
C LEU A 115 24.69 -11.96 -8.61
N LEU A 116 23.68 -12.83 -8.44
CA LEU A 116 23.64 -14.11 -9.15
C LEU A 116 23.51 -13.92 -10.65
N MET A 117 22.68 -12.95 -11.08
CA MET A 117 22.57 -12.59 -12.50
C MET A 117 23.90 -12.08 -13.05
N PHE A 118 24.59 -11.20 -12.32
CA PHE A 118 25.92 -10.71 -12.69
C PHE A 118 26.93 -11.84 -12.84
N LEU A 119 26.99 -12.76 -11.84
CA LEU A 119 27.87 -13.91 -11.89
C LEU A 119 27.55 -14.82 -13.08
N TYR A 120 26.28 -15.09 -13.34
CA TYR A 120 25.85 -15.88 -14.48
C TYR A 120 26.31 -15.27 -15.80
N ILE A 121 26.10 -13.95 -16.01
CA ILE A 121 26.53 -13.26 -17.21
C ILE A 121 28.06 -13.27 -17.33
N TRP A 122 28.77 -13.07 -16.22
CA TRP A 122 30.23 -13.11 -16.17
C TRP A 122 30.80 -14.45 -16.65
N PHE A 123 30.24 -15.57 -16.15
CA PHE A 123 30.69 -16.91 -16.53
C PHE A 123 30.23 -17.32 -17.93
N ARG A 124 29.09 -16.86 -18.38
CA ARG A 124 28.48 -17.28 -19.64
C ARG A 124 28.93 -16.40 -20.82
N PHE A 125 29.21 -15.15 -20.56
CA PHE A 125 29.63 -14.15 -21.55
C PHE A 125 30.94 -13.49 -21.12
N GLU A 126 31.43 -12.54 -21.92
CA GLU A 126 32.58 -11.73 -21.52
C GLU A 126 32.23 -10.78 -20.38
N PRO A 127 33.14 -10.49 -19.42
CA PRO A 127 32.91 -9.61 -18.27
C PRO A 127 32.36 -8.23 -18.61
N GLN A 128 32.71 -7.71 -19.77
CA GLN A 128 32.26 -6.39 -20.25
C GLN A 128 30.73 -6.30 -20.37
N PHE A 129 30.08 -7.39 -20.80
CA PHE A 129 28.63 -7.45 -20.91
C PHE A 129 27.95 -7.51 -19.53
N GLY A 130 28.59 -8.15 -18.54
CA GLY A 130 28.11 -8.19 -17.16
C GLY A 130 28.09 -6.79 -16.54
N PHE A 131 29.13 -6.01 -16.71
CA PHE A 131 29.16 -4.62 -16.25
C PHE A 131 28.11 -3.76 -16.95
N GLY A 132 27.95 -3.89 -18.27
CA GLY A 132 26.92 -3.17 -19.01
C GLY A 132 25.51 -3.49 -18.51
N ALA A 133 25.22 -4.76 -18.25
CA ALA A 133 23.92 -5.19 -17.74
C ALA A 133 23.63 -4.60 -16.35
N VAL A 134 24.60 -4.61 -15.43
CA VAL A 134 24.44 -4.03 -14.08
C VAL A 134 24.24 -2.52 -14.14
N ILE A 135 25.00 -1.81 -14.96
CA ILE A 135 24.85 -0.35 -15.15
C ILE A 135 23.48 -0.03 -15.72
N GLY A 136 23.01 -0.80 -16.74
CA GLY A 136 21.67 -0.64 -17.29
C GLY A 136 20.58 -0.84 -16.24
N LEU A 137 20.67 -1.92 -15.45
CA LEU A 137 19.72 -2.19 -14.36
C LEU A 137 19.70 -1.07 -13.31
N LEU A 138 20.87 -0.57 -12.89
CA LEU A 138 20.94 0.56 -11.95
C LEU A 138 20.33 1.84 -12.54
N HIS A 139 20.59 2.11 -13.81
CA HIS A 139 19.97 3.24 -14.52
C HIS A 139 18.44 3.13 -14.51
N ASP A 140 17.88 1.97 -14.83
CA ASP A 140 16.45 1.75 -14.89
C ASP A 140 15.80 1.87 -13.49
N VAL A 141 16.47 1.33 -12.47
CA VAL A 141 16.02 1.48 -11.08
C VAL A 141 16.00 2.96 -10.66
N ILE A 142 17.08 3.70 -10.95
CA ILE A 142 17.17 5.14 -10.62
C ILE A 142 16.10 5.94 -11.36
N LEU A 143 15.89 5.66 -12.64
CA LEU A 143 14.83 6.33 -13.42
C LEU A 143 13.44 6.02 -12.87
N THR A 144 13.17 4.76 -12.57
CA THR A 144 11.87 4.35 -12.01
C THR A 144 11.59 5.03 -10.68
N PHE A 145 12.55 5.00 -9.75
CA PHE A 145 12.42 5.72 -8.48
C PHE A 145 12.30 7.23 -8.68
N GLY A 146 13.08 7.80 -9.60
CA GLY A 146 13.00 9.22 -9.94
C GLY A 146 11.62 9.62 -10.44
N LEU A 147 11.01 8.81 -11.30
CA LEU A 147 9.66 9.03 -11.81
C LEU A 147 8.59 8.89 -10.69
N ILE A 148 8.70 7.87 -9.85
CA ILE A 148 7.80 7.67 -8.71
C ILE A 148 7.83 8.89 -7.78
N VAL A 149 9.01 9.41 -7.47
CA VAL A 149 9.15 10.60 -6.62
C VAL A 149 8.64 11.85 -7.31
N LEU A 150 8.94 12.02 -8.61
CA LEU A 150 8.53 13.19 -9.39
C LEU A 150 7.02 13.28 -9.52
N PHE A 151 6.36 12.17 -9.80
CA PHE A 151 4.90 12.09 -9.93
C PHE A 151 4.18 11.85 -8.60
N ARG A 152 4.92 11.74 -7.48
CA ARG A 152 4.39 11.45 -6.15
C ARG A 152 3.51 10.20 -6.12
N LEU A 153 3.87 9.19 -6.92
CA LEU A 153 3.16 7.92 -6.94
C LEU A 153 3.40 7.17 -5.64
N GLU A 154 2.40 6.41 -5.21
CA GLU A 154 2.54 5.57 -4.03
C GLU A 154 3.39 4.34 -4.32
N PHE A 155 4.43 4.19 -3.54
CA PHE A 155 5.29 3.02 -3.60
C PHE A 155 4.69 1.92 -2.73
N SER A 156 4.16 0.87 -3.37
CA SER A 156 3.59 -0.31 -2.72
C SER A 156 4.34 -1.58 -3.13
N LEU A 157 4.16 -2.67 -2.36
CA LEU A 157 4.76 -3.97 -2.67
C LEU A 157 4.38 -4.48 -4.07
N ASN A 158 3.17 -4.19 -4.53
CA ASN A 158 2.70 -4.58 -5.87
C ASN A 158 3.44 -3.87 -7.01
N MET A 159 4.10 -2.74 -6.74
CA MET A 159 4.93 -2.05 -7.74
C MET A 159 6.34 -2.65 -7.87
N VAL A 160 6.79 -3.39 -6.85
CA VAL A 160 8.12 -4.01 -6.83
C VAL A 160 8.12 -5.37 -7.51
N ALA A 161 6.96 -6.05 -7.54
CA ALA A 161 6.77 -7.35 -8.17
C ALA A 161 6.44 -7.23 -9.65
#